data_770e6e8b4ba89213c76cd1e2dc1c3829
#
_entry.id   770e6e8b4ba89213c76cd1e2dc1c3829
#
_cell.length_a   1.000
_cell.length_b   1.000
_cell.length_c   1.000
_cell.angle_alpha   90.00
_cell.angle_beta   90.00
_cell.angle_gamma   90.00
#
_symmetry.space_group_name_H-M   'P 1'
#
loop_
_entity.id
_entity.type
_entity.pdbx_description
1 polymer ?
#
loop_
_entity_poly.entity_id
_entity_poly.type
_entity_poly.pdbx_seq_one_letter_code
_entity_poly.pdbx_strand_id
1 'polypeptide(L)'
;MQQVTEDPQTHSPRPSELDVEIVIPVYNEERTLTRAVYRLHDFLSRQLPFTWQITIADNASTDLTPEIAEALTASLDGVGLLRLEQKGRGRALRTAWSASSARVVAYMDVDLSTDLRGLLPLLAPVLSGHSHVAIGSRLASGSRVARGAKRELISRVYNLILRTVLRARFTDAQCGFKAVRADAIAELLPGIRDEGWFFDTELLVLAQRGGMRIHEVPVDWVDDPDSRVDIVTTALEDLRGVARLALAVPITRFIGIGIASTLAYALLFLALAGAIG
;
A
#
# COMPACT_ATOMS: atom_id res chain seq x y z
N MET A 1 -42.98 -13.40 37.87
CA MET A 1 -42.69 -12.33 36.93
C MET A 1 -41.17 -12.28 36.81
N GLN A 2 -40.59 -13.10 35.89
CA GLN A 2 -39.15 -13.21 35.66
C GLN A 2 -38.83 -12.31 34.51
N GLN A 3 -37.97 -11.31 34.74
CA GLN A 3 -37.37 -10.48 33.69
C GLN A 3 -36.30 -11.31 33.00
N VAL A 4 -36.50 -11.58 31.71
CA VAL A 4 -35.50 -12.10 30.81
C VAL A 4 -34.64 -10.90 30.38
N THR A 5 -33.41 -10.86 30.87
CA THR A 5 -32.37 -9.95 30.36
C THR A 5 -31.95 -10.42 28.99
N GLU A 6 -32.28 -9.65 27.96
CA GLU A 6 -31.75 -9.86 26.61
C GLU A 6 -30.23 -9.57 26.61
N ASP A 7 -29.48 -10.59 26.24
CA ASP A 7 -28.04 -10.55 26.02
C ASP A 7 -27.76 -9.74 24.77
N PRO A 8 -26.82 -8.75 24.75
CA PRO A 8 -26.49 -8.01 23.56
C PRO A 8 -25.83 -8.96 22.55
N GLN A 9 -26.53 -9.26 21.48
CA GLN A 9 -26.07 -10.08 20.37
C GLN A 9 -24.77 -9.44 19.81
N THR A 10 -23.64 -10.07 20.11
CA THR A 10 -22.39 -9.88 19.40
C THR A 10 -22.64 -10.19 17.93
N HIS A 11 -22.73 -9.16 17.13
CA HIS A 11 -22.79 -9.29 15.66
C HIS A 11 -21.44 -9.84 15.19
N SER A 12 -21.31 -11.16 15.16
CA SER A 12 -20.25 -11.81 14.39
C SER A 12 -20.52 -11.50 12.92
N PRO A 13 -19.59 -10.85 12.20
CA PRO A 13 -19.75 -10.65 10.77
C PRO A 13 -19.95 -12.01 10.11
N ARG A 14 -20.92 -12.12 9.19
CA ARG A 14 -21.10 -13.33 8.37
C ARG A 14 -19.75 -13.63 7.70
N PRO A 15 -19.29 -14.89 7.73
CA PRO A 15 -18.07 -15.23 7.02
C PRO A 15 -18.23 -14.81 5.55
N SER A 16 -17.32 -13.99 5.05
CA SER A 16 -17.25 -13.70 3.61
C SER A 16 -16.94 -15.03 2.91
N GLU A 17 -17.60 -15.32 1.80
CA GLU A 17 -17.31 -16.51 0.99
C GLU A 17 -15.90 -16.43 0.36
N LEU A 18 -15.32 -15.23 0.31
CA LEU A 18 -14.01 -14.94 -0.25
C LEU A 18 -13.00 -14.61 0.86
N ASP A 19 -11.96 -15.43 0.99
CA ASP A 19 -10.90 -15.20 1.98
C ASP A 19 -9.91 -14.13 1.53
N VAL A 20 -9.47 -14.20 0.26
CA VAL A 20 -8.39 -13.36 -0.26
C VAL A 20 -8.73 -12.80 -1.65
N GLU A 21 -8.58 -11.49 -1.82
CA GLU A 21 -8.55 -10.87 -3.13
C GLU A 21 -7.15 -10.32 -3.40
N ILE A 22 -6.55 -10.73 -4.54
CA ILE A 22 -5.24 -10.26 -4.98
C ILE A 22 -5.44 -9.31 -6.15
N VAL A 23 -5.14 -8.04 -5.94
CA VAL A 23 -5.23 -6.99 -6.96
C VAL A 23 -3.91 -6.87 -7.70
N ILE A 24 -3.96 -6.86 -9.02
CA ILE A 24 -2.82 -6.59 -9.90
C ILE A 24 -3.10 -5.27 -10.62
N PRO A 25 -2.54 -4.13 -10.17
CA PRO A 25 -2.67 -2.88 -10.89
C PRO A 25 -1.81 -2.93 -12.16
N VAL A 26 -2.41 -2.61 -13.31
CA VAL A 26 -1.73 -2.65 -14.61
C VAL A 26 -1.90 -1.34 -15.37
N TYR A 27 -0.87 -0.95 -16.13
CA TYR A 27 -0.89 0.18 -17.05
C TYR A 27 0.04 -0.07 -18.22
N ASN A 28 -0.52 -0.32 -19.40
CA ASN A 28 0.20 -0.63 -20.63
C ASN A 28 1.13 -1.87 -20.47
N GLU A 29 0.54 -2.97 -20.03
CA GLU A 29 1.25 -4.23 -19.72
C GLU A 29 0.88 -5.38 -20.69
N GLU A 30 0.55 -5.05 -21.94
CA GLU A 30 0.14 -6.01 -22.96
C GLU A 30 1.11 -7.20 -23.13
N ARG A 31 2.41 -7.00 -22.87
CA ARG A 31 3.44 -8.03 -23.02
C ARG A 31 3.57 -8.95 -21.81
N THR A 32 3.24 -8.44 -20.63
CA THR A 32 3.53 -9.09 -19.34
C THR A 32 2.29 -9.74 -18.74
N LEU A 33 1.11 -9.10 -18.92
CA LEU A 33 -0.13 -9.43 -18.23
C LEU A 33 -0.54 -10.90 -18.36
N THR A 34 -0.60 -11.43 -19.56
CA THR A 34 -1.03 -12.81 -19.81
C THR A 34 -0.20 -13.80 -19.00
N ARG A 35 1.12 -13.72 -19.12
CA ARG A 35 2.04 -14.63 -18.43
C ARG A 35 1.92 -14.49 -16.91
N ALA A 36 1.80 -13.26 -16.41
CA ALA A 36 1.71 -12.98 -14.98
C ALA A 36 0.45 -13.58 -14.37
N VAL A 37 -0.71 -13.35 -14.99
CA VAL A 37 -1.99 -13.84 -14.49
C VAL A 37 -2.05 -15.37 -14.54
N TYR A 38 -1.64 -16.02 -15.62
CA TYR A 38 -1.59 -17.50 -15.68
C TYR A 38 -0.69 -18.08 -14.60
N ARG A 39 0.50 -17.49 -14.39
CA ARG A 39 1.45 -17.95 -13.38
C ARG A 39 0.89 -17.78 -11.96
N LEU A 40 0.26 -16.65 -11.66
CA LEU A 40 -0.37 -16.41 -10.36
C LEU A 40 -1.55 -17.34 -10.16
N HIS A 41 -2.44 -17.48 -11.14
CA HIS A 41 -3.61 -18.35 -11.10
C HIS A 41 -3.23 -19.81 -10.82
N ASP A 42 -2.24 -20.35 -11.57
CA ASP A 42 -1.73 -21.71 -11.35
C ASP A 42 -1.14 -21.89 -9.94
N PHE A 43 -0.38 -20.90 -9.48
CA PHE A 43 0.18 -20.92 -8.12
C PHE A 43 -0.92 -20.93 -7.05
N LEU A 44 -1.92 -20.05 -7.16
CA LEU A 44 -3.02 -19.97 -6.20
C LEU A 44 -3.84 -21.26 -6.17
N SER A 45 -4.18 -21.78 -7.34
CA SER A 45 -4.96 -23.01 -7.47
C SER A 45 -4.28 -24.22 -6.84
N ARG A 46 -2.94 -24.27 -6.82
CA ARG A 46 -2.19 -25.41 -6.29
C ARG A 46 -1.70 -25.24 -4.86
N GLN A 47 -1.46 -24.02 -4.44
CA GLN A 47 -0.72 -23.77 -3.19
C GLN A 47 -1.52 -23.03 -2.12
N LEU A 48 -2.61 -22.32 -2.50
CA LEU A 48 -3.36 -21.52 -1.55
C LEU A 48 -4.58 -22.31 -1.02
N PRO A 49 -4.63 -22.66 0.28
CA PRO A 49 -5.72 -23.43 0.87
C PRO A 49 -6.90 -22.54 1.32
N PHE A 50 -7.14 -21.44 0.63
CA PHE A 50 -8.17 -20.44 0.92
C PHE A 50 -8.96 -20.13 -0.35
N THR A 51 -10.17 -19.61 -0.21
CA THR A 51 -10.91 -19.06 -1.34
C THR A 51 -10.26 -17.76 -1.80
N TRP A 52 -10.02 -17.63 -3.10
CA TRP A 52 -9.31 -16.49 -3.64
C TRP A 52 -9.92 -15.96 -4.94
N GLN A 53 -9.63 -14.70 -5.21
CA GLN A 53 -9.91 -14.02 -6.47
C GLN A 53 -8.70 -13.20 -6.89
N ILE A 54 -8.43 -13.14 -8.19
CA ILE A 54 -7.50 -12.19 -8.80
C ILE A 54 -8.32 -11.06 -9.41
N THR A 55 -8.01 -9.81 -9.12
CA THR A 55 -8.61 -8.65 -9.76
C THR A 55 -7.55 -7.90 -10.55
N ILE A 56 -7.66 -7.94 -11.88
CA ILE A 56 -6.84 -7.10 -12.76
C ILE A 56 -7.41 -5.69 -12.68
N ALA A 57 -6.65 -4.74 -12.13
CA ALA A 57 -7.06 -3.35 -12.04
C ALA A 57 -6.39 -2.53 -13.17
N ASP A 58 -7.07 -2.42 -14.30
CA ASP A 58 -6.60 -1.65 -15.46
C ASP A 58 -6.68 -0.15 -15.19
N ASN A 59 -5.52 0.46 -15.13
CA ASN A 59 -5.28 1.83 -14.70
C ASN A 59 -5.29 2.81 -15.89
N ALA A 60 -6.35 2.76 -16.70
CA ALA A 60 -6.54 3.54 -17.94
C ALA A 60 -5.47 3.25 -19.00
N SER A 61 -5.21 1.97 -19.29
CA SER A 61 -4.30 1.55 -20.36
C SER A 61 -4.77 2.00 -21.74
N THR A 62 -3.81 2.25 -22.63
CA THR A 62 -4.02 2.73 -23.99
C THR A 62 -3.47 1.78 -25.07
N ASP A 63 -2.89 0.66 -24.64
CA ASP A 63 -2.44 -0.46 -25.49
C ASP A 63 -3.47 -1.62 -25.44
N LEU A 64 -3.07 -2.83 -25.80
CA LEU A 64 -3.95 -4.02 -25.79
C LEU A 64 -4.19 -4.62 -24.40
N THR A 65 -3.72 -3.98 -23.33
CA THR A 65 -3.91 -4.49 -21.95
C THR A 65 -5.39 -4.74 -21.60
N PRO A 66 -6.35 -3.83 -21.92
CA PRO A 66 -7.76 -4.04 -21.61
C PRO A 66 -8.35 -5.28 -22.29
N GLU A 67 -8.09 -5.47 -23.58
CA GLU A 67 -8.58 -6.59 -24.35
C GLU A 67 -8.01 -7.93 -23.84
N ILE A 68 -6.73 -7.93 -23.48
CA ILE A 68 -6.07 -9.10 -22.87
C ILE A 68 -6.71 -9.41 -21.51
N ALA A 69 -6.97 -8.40 -20.68
CA ALA A 69 -7.61 -8.57 -19.37
C ALA A 69 -9.03 -9.15 -19.50
N GLU A 70 -9.83 -8.67 -20.47
CA GLU A 70 -11.16 -9.21 -20.77
C GLU A 70 -11.08 -10.70 -21.18
N ALA A 71 -10.13 -11.04 -22.06
CA ALA A 71 -9.91 -12.42 -22.48
C ALA A 71 -9.50 -13.34 -21.31
N LEU A 72 -8.66 -12.86 -20.39
CA LEU A 72 -8.25 -13.60 -19.20
C LEU A 72 -9.43 -13.84 -18.25
N THR A 73 -10.27 -12.83 -18.03
CA THR A 73 -11.47 -12.94 -17.20
C THR A 73 -12.47 -13.94 -17.79
N ALA A 74 -12.58 -14.00 -19.11
CA ALA A 74 -13.47 -14.97 -19.77
C ALA A 74 -12.92 -16.42 -19.76
N SER A 75 -11.61 -16.61 -19.62
CA SER A 75 -10.94 -17.91 -19.74
C SER A 75 -10.53 -18.54 -18.41
N LEU A 76 -10.48 -17.79 -17.32
CA LEU A 76 -9.99 -18.24 -16.02
C LEU A 76 -11.02 -17.96 -14.91
N ASP A 77 -11.43 -19.01 -14.21
CA ASP A 77 -12.28 -18.87 -13.03
C ASP A 77 -11.54 -18.12 -11.93
N GLY A 78 -12.28 -17.28 -11.18
CA GLY A 78 -11.68 -16.49 -10.09
C GLY A 78 -10.82 -15.31 -10.55
N VAL A 79 -10.87 -14.93 -11.83
CA VAL A 79 -10.22 -13.73 -12.36
C VAL A 79 -11.28 -12.69 -12.75
N GLY A 80 -11.15 -11.49 -12.21
CA GLY A 80 -12.01 -10.34 -12.50
C GLY A 80 -11.24 -9.16 -13.09
N LEU A 81 -11.96 -8.23 -13.70
CA LEU A 81 -11.43 -7.01 -14.29
C LEU A 81 -12.11 -5.78 -13.67
N LEU A 82 -11.31 -4.84 -13.23
CA LEU A 82 -11.72 -3.49 -12.86
C LEU A 82 -11.05 -2.51 -13.83
N ARG A 83 -11.84 -1.75 -14.60
CA ARG A 83 -11.32 -0.70 -15.49
C ARG A 83 -11.52 0.68 -14.87
N LEU A 84 -10.46 1.49 -14.93
CA LEU A 84 -10.47 2.88 -14.50
C LEU A 84 -10.31 3.80 -15.72
N GLU A 85 -10.94 4.97 -15.66
CA GLU A 85 -10.83 5.98 -16.71
C GLU A 85 -9.64 6.92 -16.52
N GLN A 86 -9.07 6.95 -15.32
CA GLN A 86 -7.98 7.85 -14.98
C GLN A 86 -6.82 7.09 -14.33
N LYS A 87 -5.61 7.38 -14.79
CA LYS A 87 -4.37 6.80 -14.27
C LYS A 87 -4.12 7.18 -12.81
N GLY A 88 -3.66 6.22 -12.01
CA GLY A 88 -3.27 6.39 -10.62
C GLY A 88 -3.18 5.02 -9.94
N ARG A 89 -1.96 4.54 -9.65
CA ARG A 89 -1.76 3.23 -9.02
C ARG A 89 -2.48 3.13 -7.67
N GLY A 90 -2.37 4.16 -6.83
CA GLY A 90 -3.11 4.25 -5.58
C GLY A 90 -4.61 4.32 -5.78
N ARG A 91 -5.09 4.99 -6.85
CA ARG A 91 -6.51 5.02 -7.24
C ARG A 91 -7.01 3.63 -7.58
N ALA A 92 -6.26 2.87 -8.37
CA ALA A 92 -6.62 1.51 -8.75
C ALA A 92 -6.76 0.60 -7.52
N LEU A 93 -5.79 0.63 -6.62
CA LEU A 93 -5.83 -0.12 -5.36
C LEU A 93 -7.00 0.30 -4.47
N ARG A 94 -7.20 1.61 -4.30
CA ARG A 94 -8.32 2.16 -3.51
C ARG A 94 -9.67 1.68 -4.05
N THR A 95 -9.88 1.78 -5.37
CA THR A 95 -11.15 1.39 -5.99
C THR A 95 -11.41 -0.10 -5.83
N ALA A 96 -10.41 -0.94 -6.13
CA ALA A 96 -10.52 -2.39 -5.97
C ALA A 96 -10.80 -2.77 -4.50
N TRP A 97 -10.02 -2.25 -3.57
CA TRP A 97 -10.15 -2.59 -2.15
C TRP A 97 -11.46 -2.08 -1.52
N SER A 98 -11.97 -0.93 -1.97
CA SER A 98 -13.26 -0.42 -1.49
C SER A 98 -14.45 -1.26 -1.96
N ALA A 99 -14.31 -1.94 -3.11
CA ALA A 99 -15.35 -2.80 -3.68
C ALA A 99 -15.23 -4.27 -3.21
N SER A 100 -14.13 -4.63 -2.57
CA SER A 100 -13.84 -6.00 -2.17
C SER A 100 -14.75 -6.49 -1.04
N SER A 101 -15.20 -7.74 -1.17
CA SER A 101 -15.87 -8.48 -0.09
C SER A 101 -14.94 -9.47 0.62
N ALA A 102 -13.67 -9.56 0.24
CA ALA A 102 -12.71 -10.48 0.82
C ALA A 102 -12.36 -10.12 2.27
N ARG A 103 -12.02 -11.13 3.06
CA ARG A 103 -11.50 -10.93 4.43
C ARG A 103 -10.15 -10.22 4.45
N VAL A 104 -9.33 -10.50 3.43
CA VAL A 104 -8.01 -9.92 3.24
C VAL A 104 -7.88 -9.48 1.79
N VAL A 105 -7.49 -8.22 1.60
CA VAL A 105 -7.10 -7.71 0.29
C VAL A 105 -5.59 -7.66 0.20
N ALA A 106 -5.06 -8.11 -0.91
CA ALA A 106 -3.64 -8.07 -1.19
C ALA A 106 -3.40 -7.40 -2.54
N TYR A 107 -2.17 -6.97 -2.80
CA TYR A 107 -1.77 -6.63 -4.16
C TYR A 107 -0.33 -7.05 -4.42
N MET A 108 -0.03 -7.22 -5.69
CA MET A 108 1.32 -7.44 -6.20
C MET A 108 1.49 -6.79 -7.56
N ASP A 109 2.75 -6.46 -7.87
CA ASP A 109 3.09 -5.90 -9.17
C ASP A 109 3.00 -6.98 -10.26
N VAL A 110 2.59 -6.59 -11.47
CA VAL A 110 2.33 -7.51 -12.60
C VAL A 110 3.59 -8.23 -13.10
N ASP A 111 4.76 -7.65 -12.89
CA ASP A 111 6.04 -8.24 -13.28
C ASP A 111 6.41 -9.50 -12.50
N LEU A 112 5.71 -9.74 -11.39
CA LEU A 112 5.99 -10.84 -10.45
C LEU A 112 7.46 -10.88 -10.01
N SER A 113 8.07 -9.70 -9.85
CA SER A 113 9.45 -9.55 -9.34
C SER A 113 9.62 -10.17 -7.96
N THR A 114 8.57 -10.20 -7.14
CA THR A 114 8.55 -10.93 -5.87
C THR A 114 8.18 -12.39 -6.09
N ASP A 115 8.95 -13.31 -5.48
CA ASP A 115 8.66 -14.75 -5.57
C ASP A 115 7.30 -15.08 -4.93
N LEU A 116 6.44 -15.78 -5.67
CA LEU A 116 5.09 -16.16 -5.24
C LEU A 116 5.07 -17.01 -3.97
N ARG A 117 6.16 -17.72 -3.65
CA ARG A 117 6.29 -18.48 -2.40
C ARG A 117 6.21 -17.59 -1.14
N GLY A 118 6.46 -16.29 -1.29
CA GLY A 118 6.24 -15.29 -0.23
C GLY A 118 4.76 -15.01 0.07
N LEU A 119 3.83 -15.46 -0.79
CA LEU A 119 2.41 -15.08 -0.68
C LEU A 119 1.74 -15.70 0.56
N LEU A 120 1.95 -16.97 0.82
CA LEU A 120 1.40 -17.61 2.01
C LEU A 120 1.95 -17.02 3.33
N PRO A 121 3.27 -16.81 3.48
CA PRO A 121 3.81 -16.05 4.61
C PRO A 121 3.25 -14.64 4.75
N LEU A 122 2.93 -13.94 3.64
CA LEU A 122 2.33 -12.62 3.65
C LEU A 122 0.89 -12.65 4.17
N LEU A 123 0.09 -13.61 3.71
CA LEU A 123 -1.34 -13.71 4.01
C LEU A 123 -1.62 -14.27 5.40
N ALA A 124 -0.85 -15.26 5.85
CA ALA A 124 -1.10 -16.00 7.08
C ALA A 124 -1.22 -15.10 8.34
N PRO A 125 -0.35 -14.11 8.60
CA PRO A 125 -0.48 -13.25 9.78
C PRO A 125 -1.71 -12.34 9.72
N VAL A 126 -2.21 -12.02 8.53
CA VAL A 126 -3.40 -11.18 8.35
C VAL A 126 -4.68 -12.02 8.47
N LEU A 127 -4.74 -13.18 7.83
CA LEU A 127 -5.88 -14.11 7.90
C LEU A 127 -6.10 -14.65 9.31
N SER A 128 -5.01 -14.91 10.06
CA SER A 128 -5.08 -15.36 11.46
C SER A 128 -5.49 -14.25 12.45
N GLY A 129 -5.56 -12.98 12.01
CA GLY A 129 -5.83 -11.83 12.88
C GLY A 129 -4.62 -11.40 13.74
N HIS A 130 -3.45 -12.05 13.58
CA HIS A 130 -2.23 -11.63 14.27
C HIS A 130 -1.83 -10.20 13.89
N SER A 131 -1.98 -9.83 12.61
CA SER A 131 -1.60 -8.51 12.11
C SER A 131 -2.74 -7.89 11.27
N HIS A 132 -2.73 -6.57 11.18
CA HIS A 132 -3.70 -5.83 10.36
C HIS A 132 -3.19 -5.65 8.93
N VAL A 133 -1.87 -5.52 8.81
CA VAL A 133 -1.15 -5.30 7.56
C VAL A 133 0.04 -6.26 7.52
N ALA A 134 0.34 -6.81 6.35
CA ALA A 134 1.60 -7.50 6.08
C ALA A 134 2.23 -6.91 4.82
N ILE A 135 3.55 -6.81 4.82
CA ILE A 135 4.33 -6.31 3.69
C ILE A 135 5.51 -7.22 3.39
N GLY A 136 5.80 -7.39 2.11
CA GLY A 136 7.08 -7.89 1.68
C GLY A 136 8.16 -6.84 1.92
N SER A 137 9.32 -7.27 2.38
CA SER A 137 10.46 -6.37 2.55
C SER A 137 11.69 -6.92 1.83
N ARG A 138 12.22 -6.11 0.92
CA ARG A 138 13.50 -6.34 0.22
C ARG A 138 14.69 -5.96 1.09
N LEU A 139 14.44 -5.24 2.19
CA LEU A 139 15.46 -4.72 3.11
C LEU A 139 15.51 -5.47 4.44
N ALA A 140 14.60 -6.42 4.68
CA ALA A 140 14.59 -7.25 5.86
C ALA A 140 15.75 -8.26 5.85
N SER A 141 16.20 -8.67 7.03
CA SER A 141 17.17 -9.75 7.16
C SER A 141 16.61 -11.05 6.62
N GLY A 142 17.33 -11.71 5.72
CA GLY A 142 16.90 -12.94 5.05
C GLY A 142 16.33 -12.73 3.64
N SER A 143 16.12 -11.50 3.20
CA SER A 143 15.72 -11.20 1.81
C SER A 143 16.86 -11.49 0.84
N ARG A 144 16.52 -12.08 -0.31
CA ARG A 144 17.44 -12.31 -1.42
C ARG A 144 17.05 -11.42 -2.58
N VAL A 145 17.82 -10.37 -2.81
CA VAL A 145 17.45 -9.31 -3.76
C VAL A 145 18.51 -9.19 -4.84
N ALA A 146 18.12 -9.44 -6.09
CA ALA A 146 18.94 -9.20 -7.26
C ALA A 146 18.49 -7.90 -7.94
N ARG A 147 19.20 -6.80 -7.69
CA ARG A 147 18.94 -5.48 -8.31
C ARG A 147 20.21 -4.64 -8.43
N GLY A 148 20.14 -3.61 -9.29
CA GLY A 148 21.25 -2.70 -9.50
C GLY A 148 21.57 -1.83 -8.27
N ALA A 149 22.85 -1.57 -8.00
CA ALA A 149 23.32 -0.81 -6.84
C ALA A 149 22.68 0.59 -6.70
N LYS A 150 22.37 1.25 -7.82
CA LYS A 150 21.70 2.58 -7.83
C LYS A 150 20.30 2.50 -7.22
N ARG A 151 19.50 1.51 -7.63
CA ARG A 151 18.14 1.31 -7.09
C ARG A 151 18.18 0.89 -5.61
N GLU A 152 19.16 0.09 -5.23
CA GLU A 152 19.41 -0.29 -3.83
C GLU A 152 19.66 0.95 -2.98
N LEU A 153 20.57 1.83 -3.40
CA LEU A 153 20.91 3.04 -2.67
C LEU A 153 19.69 3.97 -2.52
N ILE A 154 18.96 4.21 -3.61
CA ILE A 154 17.76 5.07 -3.60
C ILE A 154 16.73 4.54 -2.61
N SER A 155 16.46 3.25 -2.64
CA SER A 155 15.51 2.61 -1.72
C SER A 155 15.95 2.74 -0.25
N ARG A 156 17.24 2.55 0.05
CA ARG A 156 17.75 2.72 1.41
C ARG A 156 17.68 4.16 1.90
N VAL A 157 18.04 5.12 1.05
CA VAL A 157 17.94 6.56 1.37
C VAL A 157 16.48 6.95 1.61
N TYR A 158 15.57 6.51 0.75
CA TYR A 158 14.15 6.77 0.94
C TYR A 158 13.62 6.24 2.27
N ASN A 159 13.88 4.97 2.57
CA ASN A 159 13.44 4.39 3.85
C ASN A 159 14.13 5.04 5.06
N LEU A 160 15.37 5.53 4.92
CA LEU A 160 16.01 6.32 5.97
C LEU A 160 15.26 7.64 6.21
N ILE A 161 14.85 8.35 5.14
CA ILE A 161 14.02 9.56 5.26
C ILE A 161 12.71 9.25 5.99
N LEU A 162 12.02 8.15 5.63
CA LEU A 162 10.78 7.76 6.32
C LEU A 162 11.00 7.48 7.81
N ARG A 163 12.11 6.82 8.16
CA ARG A 163 12.45 6.53 9.57
C ARG A 163 12.76 7.79 10.36
N THR A 164 13.49 8.73 9.78
CA THR A 164 13.91 9.96 10.45
C THR A 164 12.79 10.98 10.55
N VAL A 165 12.06 11.22 9.47
CA VAL A 165 11.04 12.28 9.37
C VAL A 165 9.69 11.82 9.89
N LEU A 166 9.24 10.62 9.49
CA LEU A 166 7.93 10.09 9.85
C LEU A 166 7.96 9.09 11.01
N ARG A 167 9.17 8.77 11.52
CA ARG A 167 9.39 7.75 12.56
C ARG A 167 8.84 6.37 12.16
N ALA A 168 8.96 6.04 10.87
CA ALA A 168 8.54 4.76 10.35
C ALA A 168 9.31 3.61 11.02
N ARG A 169 8.60 2.57 11.43
CA ARG A 169 9.18 1.37 12.06
C ARG A 169 9.35 0.23 11.07
N PHE A 170 8.63 0.26 9.95
CA PHE A 170 8.77 -0.69 8.85
C PHE A 170 10.04 -0.42 8.04
N THR A 171 10.53 -1.46 7.34
CA THR A 171 11.82 -1.42 6.65
C THR A 171 11.72 -1.10 5.17
N ASP A 172 10.62 -1.46 4.48
CA ASP A 172 10.44 -1.26 3.04
C ASP A 172 9.00 -0.80 2.71
N ALA A 173 8.83 0.51 2.51
CA ALA A 173 7.54 1.08 2.17
C ALA A 173 7.09 0.76 0.74
N GLN A 174 8.02 0.60 -0.20
CA GLN A 174 7.75 0.58 -1.64
C GLN A 174 7.75 -0.82 -2.26
N CYS A 175 7.81 -1.88 -1.46
CA CYS A 175 7.67 -3.23 -2.00
C CYS A 175 6.23 -3.44 -2.49
N GLY A 176 6.05 -3.74 -3.78
CA GLY A 176 4.76 -4.02 -4.41
C GLY A 176 4.22 -5.41 -4.03
N PHE A 177 4.19 -5.73 -2.75
CA PHE A 177 3.74 -7.01 -2.22
C PHE A 177 3.19 -6.81 -0.81
N LYS A 178 1.89 -6.57 -0.70
CA LYS A 178 1.23 -6.23 0.56
C LYS A 178 -0.11 -6.94 0.72
N ALA A 179 -0.50 -7.18 1.95
CA ALA A 179 -1.82 -7.67 2.33
C ALA A 179 -2.37 -6.86 3.51
N VAL A 180 -3.65 -6.59 3.48
CA VAL A 180 -4.34 -5.79 4.50
C VAL A 180 -5.68 -6.44 4.84
N ARG A 181 -6.04 -6.46 6.10
CA ARG A 181 -7.32 -6.97 6.56
C ARG A 181 -8.46 -5.99 6.19
N ALA A 182 -9.62 -6.52 5.83
CA ALA A 182 -10.74 -5.72 5.32
C ALA A 182 -11.18 -4.60 6.28
N ASP A 183 -11.25 -4.87 7.58
CA ASP A 183 -11.59 -3.86 8.58
C ASP A 183 -10.54 -2.76 8.69
N ALA A 184 -9.26 -3.11 8.59
CA ALA A 184 -8.18 -2.14 8.55
C ALA A 184 -8.23 -1.25 7.29
N ILE A 185 -8.63 -1.82 6.14
CA ILE A 185 -8.84 -1.03 4.91
C ILE A 185 -9.97 -0.01 5.10
N ALA A 186 -11.10 -0.43 5.67
CA ALA A 186 -12.23 0.47 5.92
C ALA A 186 -11.83 1.66 6.81
N GLU A 187 -10.92 1.45 7.77
CA GLU A 187 -10.40 2.50 8.64
C GLU A 187 -9.36 3.39 7.94
N LEU A 188 -8.48 2.81 7.12
CA LEU A 188 -7.33 3.50 6.54
C LEU A 188 -7.66 4.31 5.29
N LEU A 189 -8.47 3.76 4.36
CA LEU A 189 -8.73 4.39 3.06
C LEU A 189 -9.25 5.82 3.13
N PRO A 190 -10.14 6.20 4.07
CA PRO A 190 -10.59 7.60 4.18
C PRO A 190 -9.48 8.59 4.49
N GLY A 191 -8.41 8.14 5.14
CA GLY A 191 -7.25 8.97 5.51
C GLY A 191 -6.19 9.09 4.42
N ILE A 192 -6.14 8.16 3.47
CA ILE A 192 -5.15 8.15 2.39
C ILE A 192 -5.60 9.15 1.31
N ARG A 193 -4.71 10.02 0.88
CA ARG A 193 -4.98 11.07 -0.11
C ARG A 193 -4.27 10.84 -1.43
N ASP A 194 -3.16 10.12 -1.39
CA ASP A 194 -2.36 9.86 -2.58
C ASP A 194 -3.05 8.85 -3.50
N GLU A 195 -3.02 9.13 -4.79
CA GLU A 195 -3.58 8.26 -5.83
C GLU A 195 -2.49 7.66 -6.73
N GLY A 196 -1.23 8.01 -6.48
CA GLY A 196 -0.05 7.58 -7.21
C GLY A 196 0.79 6.55 -6.45
N TRP A 197 2.10 6.74 -6.51
CA TRP A 197 3.08 5.82 -5.91
C TRP A 197 3.25 6.00 -4.41
N PHE A 198 2.99 7.20 -3.87
CA PHE A 198 3.10 7.47 -2.44
C PHE A 198 1.97 6.81 -1.62
N PHE A 199 0.93 6.29 -2.27
CA PHE A 199 -0.17 5.54 -1.64
C PHE A 199 0.33 4.50 -0.64
N ASP A 200 1.34 3.72 -1.02
CA ASP A 200 1.93 2.67 -0.19
C ASP A 200 2.53 3.20 1.10
N THR A 201 3.28 4.28 0.99
CA THR A 201 3.90 4.93 2.15
C THR A 201 2.84 5.53 3.07
N GLU A 202 1.84 6.19 2.49
CA GLU A 202 0.74 6.79 3.25
C GLU A 202 -0.07 5.73 3.99
N LEU A 203 -0.41 4.61 3.34
CA LEU A 203 -1.06 3.45 3.95
C LEU A 203 -0.32 2.97 5.20
N LEU A 204 0.98 2.70 5.08
CA LEU A 204 1.77 2.15 6.17
C LEU A 204 1.98 3.14 7.31
N VAL A 205 2.20 4.42 7.00
CA VAL A 205 2.36 5.46 8.03
C VAL A 205 1.05 5.66 8.79
N LEU A 206 -0.09 5.66 8.12
CA LEU A 206 -1.39 5.77 8.78
C LEU A 206 -1.70 4.53 9.61
N ALA A 207 -1.45 3.32 9.11
CA ALA A 207 -1.59 2.08 9.85
C ALA A 207 -0.73 2.10 11.14
N GLN A 208 0.54 2.50 11.04
CA GLN A 208 1.41 2.63 12.20
C GLN A 208 0.90 3.68 13.20
N ARG A 209 0.41 4.83 12.73
CA ARG A 209 -0.14 5.90 13.59
C ARG A 209 -1.44 5.48 14.27
N GLY A 210 -2.26 4.67 13.60
CA GLY A 210 -3.45 4.03 14.15
C GLY A 210 -3.17 2.89 15.14
N GLY A 211 -1.89 2.59 15.41
CA GLY A 211 -1.50 1.51 16.33
C GLY A 211 -1.70 0.10 15.76
N MET A 212 -1.91 -0.01 14.45
CA MET A 212 -2.07 -1.29 13.77
C MET A 212 -0.77 -2.08 13.74
N ARG A 213 -0.88 -3.41 13.87
CA ARG A 213 0.27 -4.31 13.74
C ARG A 213 0.60 -4.52 12.27
N ILE A 214 1.83 -4.17 11.90
CA ILE A 214 2.42 -4.40 10.58
C ILE A 214 3.40 -5.55 10.70
N HIS A 215 3.23 -6.58 9.87
CA HIS A 215 4.14 -7.73 9.76
C HIS A 215 5.01 -7.57 8.52
N GLU A 216 6.31 -7.85 8.66
CA GLU A 216 7.25 -7.78 7.53
C GLU A 216 7.75 -9.17 7.17
N VAL A 217 7.65 -9.52 5.90
CA VAL A 217 8.08 -10.81 5.35
C VAL A 217 9.31 -10.57 4.48
N PRO A 218 10.46 -11.18 4.80
CA PRO A 218 11.59 -11.18 3.87
C PRO A 218 11.19 -11.82 2.55
N VAL A 219 11.51 -11.17 1.43
CA VAL A 219 11.15 -11.67 0.12
C VAL A 219 12.35 -11.95 -0.77
N ASP A 220 12.24 -12.97 -1.61
CA ASP A 220 13.11 -13.17 -2.76
C ASP A 220 12.59 -12.27 -3.90
N TRP A 221 13.44 -11.41 -4.42
CA TRP A 221 13.06 -10.38 -5.38
C TRP A 221 14.10 -10.23 -6.50
N VAL A 222 13.62 -10.17 -7.73
CA VAL A 222 14.46 -10.00 -8.91
C VAL A 222 14.00 -8.79 -9.71
N ASP A 223 14.92 -7.87 -9.99
CA ASP A 223 14.61 -6.63 -10.73
C ASP A 223 14.14 -6.92 -12.16
N ASP A 224 13.05 -6.28 -12.55
CA ASP A 224 12.63 -6.25 -13.95
C ASP A 224 13.46 -5.19 -14.69
N PRO A 225 14.26 -5.58 -15.70
CA PRO A 225 15.06 -4.65 -16.48
C PRO A 225 14.21 -3.66 -17.30
N ASP A 226 12.97 -4.01 -17.62
CA ASP A 226 12.05 -3.21 -18.44
C ASP A 226 11.21 -2.21 -17.64
N SER A 227 11.54 -1.98 -16.38
CA SER A 227 10.83 -1.05 -15.50
C SER A 227 10.79 0.38 -16.07
N ARG A 228 9.55 0.91 -16.22
CA ARG A 228 9.25 2.22 -16.82
C ARG A 228 9.01 3.33 -15.79
N VAL A 229 9.40 3.15 -14.54
CA VAL A 229 9.19 4.14 -13.47
C VAL A 229 10.15 5.31 -13.65
N ASP A 230 9.62 6.53 -13.80
CA ASP A 230 10.42 7.76 -13.75
C ASP A 230 10.83 8.05 -12.31
N ILE A 231 12.09 7.72 -12.01
CA ILE A 231 12.67 7.81 -10.66
C ILE A 231 12.64 9.26 -10.13
N VAL A 232 12.89 10.25 -10.98
CA VAL A 232 13.02 11.65 -10.53
C VAL A 232 11.64 12.22 -10.17
N THR A 233 10.67 12.06 -11.05
CA THR A 233 9.29 12.52 -10.81
C THR A 233 8.69 11.84 -9.59
N THR A 234 8.84 10.51 -9.49
CA THR A 234 8.36 9.74 -8.34
C THR A 234 9.02 10.17 -7.03
N ALA A 235 10.33 10.42 -7.02
CA ALA A 235 11.03 10.87 -5.82
C ALA A 235 10.54 12.26 -5.34
N LEU A 236 10.23 13.18 -6.26
CA LEU A 236 9.67 14.49 -5.91
C LEU A 236 8.26 14.39 -5.34
N GLU A 237 7.42 13.54 -5.92
CA GLU A 237 6.07 13.26 -5.41
C GLU A 237 6.13 12.62 -4.02
N ASP A 238 7.01 11.65 -3.82
CA ASP A 238 7.26 11.00 -2.54
C ASP A 238 7.70 12.01 -1.47
N LEU A 239 8.64 12.90 -1.78
CA LEU A 239 9.09 13.94 -0.84
C LEU A 239 7.98 14.92 -0.46
N ARG A 240 7.11 15.30 -1.41
CA ARG A 240 5.92 16.13 -1.12
C ARG A 240 4.95 15.39 -0.20
N GLY A 241 4.73 14.09 -0.44
CA GLY A 241 3.92 13.23 0.41
C GLY A 241 4.49 13.13 1.83
N VAL A 242 5.79 12.92 1.97
CA VAL A 242 6.49 12.90 3.27
C VAL A 242 6.31 14.22 4.01
N ALA A 243 6.51 15.36 3.34
CA ALA A 243 6.32 16.67 3.93
C ALA A 243 4.87 16.88 4.39
N ARG A 244 3.89 16.49 3.57
CA ARG A 244 2.46 16.54 3.92
C ARG A 244 2.16 15.74 5.19
N LEU A 245 2.65 14.50 5.28
CA LEU A 245 2.44 13.66 6.46
C LEU A 245 3.18 14.16 7.70
N ALA A 246 4.36 14.73 7.55
CA ALA A 246 5.13 15.33 8.64
C ALA A 246 4.38 16.54 9.23
N LEU A 247 3.87 17.42 8.37
CA LEU A 247 3.13 18.61 8.77
C LEU A 247 1.71 18.31 9.31
N ALA A 248 1.17 17.14 9.03
CA ALA A 248 -0.13 16.72 9.55
C ALA A 248 -0.10 16.37 11.05
N VAL A 249 1.08 16.18 11.65
CA VAL A 249 1.22 15.87 13.08
C VAL A 249 0.93 17.12 13.89
N PRO A 250 0.00 17.09 14.86
CA PRO A 250 -0.38 18.27 15.65
C PRO A 250 0.78 18.97 16.35
N ILE A 251 1.77 18.21 16.84
CA ILE A 251 2.94 18.75 17.52
C ILE A 251 3.85 19.57 16.61
N THR A 252 4.02 19.17 15.34
CA THR A 252 4.82 19.94 14.37
C THR A 252 4.14 21.25 13.99
N ARG A 253 2.80 21.26 13.92
CA ARG A 253 2.02 22.49 13.74
C ARG A 253 2.14 23.39 14.95
N PHE A 254 2.05 22.85 16.16
CA PHE A 254 2.22 23.60 17.40
C PHE A 254 3.61 24.24 17.50
N ILE A 255 4.67 23.48 17.23
CA ILE A 255 6.04 23.98 17.20
C ILE A 255 6.20 25.07 16.13
N GLY A 256 5.68 24.83 14.91
CA GLY A 256 5.74 25.79 13.80
C GLY A 256 5.05 27.12 14.15
N ILE A 257 3.87 27.07 14.73
CA ILE A 257 3.13 28.26 15.20
C ILE A 257 3.92 28.95 16.33
N GLY A 258 4.49 28.20 17.27
CA GLY A 258 5.31 28.74 18.36
C GLY A 258 6.53 29.51 17.84
N ILE A 259 7.28 28.93 16.90
CA ILE A 259 8.44 29.60 16.27
C ILE A 259 8.00 30.86 15.52
N ALA A 260 6.96 30.77 14.69
CA ALA A 260 6.44 31.91 13.93
C ALA A 260 5.98 33.06 14.86
N SER A 261 5.28 32.74 15.92
CA SER A 261 4.81 33.71 16.90
C SER A 261 5.97 34.37 17.65
N THR A 262 7.01 33.59 18.02
CA THR A 262 8.20 34.13 18.69
C THR A 262 8.97 35.07 17.78
N LEU A 263 9.15 34.71 16.51
CA LEU A 263 9.80 35.56 15.52
C LEU A 263 9.01 36.87 15.26
N ALA A 264 7.68 36.76 15.10
CA ALA A 264 6.82 37.93 14.94
C ALA A 264 6.89 38.87 16.12
N TYR A 265 6.88 38.32 17.34
CA TYR A 265 7.04 39.13 18.60
C TYR A 265 8.41 39.83 18.64
N ALA A 266 9.50 39.09 18.31
CA ALA A 266 10.85 39.67 18.32
C ALA A 266 10.99 40.79 17.28
N LEU A 267 10.45 40.63 16.08
CA LEU A 267 10.44 41.68 15.05
C LEU A 267 9.64 42.90 15.47
N LEU A 268 8.46 42.71 16.07
CA LEU A 268 7.63 43.81 16.57
C LEU A 268 8.34 44.56 17.71
N PHE A 269 8.95 43.84 18.64
CA PHE A 269 9.72 44.43 19.75
C PHE A 269 10.88 45.30 19.21
N LEU A 270 11.66 44.78 18.24
CA LEU A 270 12.77 45.55 17.65
C LEU A 270 12.28 46.78 16.89
N ALA A 271 11.16 46.69 16.18
CA ALA A 271 10.56 47.83 15.49
C ALA A 271 10.07 48.91 16.45
N LEU A 272 9.44 48.53 17.57
CA LEU A 272 8.98 49.48 18.56
C LEU A 272 10.13 50.06 19.38
N ALA A 273 11.14 49.28 19.75
CA ALA A 273 12.33 49.75 20.45
C ALA A 273 13.10 50.77 19.61
N GLY A 274 13.19 50.60 18.29
CA GLY A 274 13.80 51.57 17.37
C GLY A 274 12.96 52.81 17.12
N ALA A 275 11.66 52.80 17.42
CA ALA A 275 10.76 53.95 17.29
C ALA A 275 10.66 54.82 18.55
N ILE A 276 11.10 54.33 19.71
CA ILE A 276 11.01 55.00 21.00
C ILE A 276 12.39 55.52 21.44
N GLY A 277 13.49 55.11 20.86
CA GLY A 277 14.82 55.61 21.07
C GLY A 277 15.24 56.64 20.03
#